data_049538948ebb894cbe0e25eb8ed00481
#
_entry.id   049538948ebb894cbe0e25eb8ed00481
#
_cell.length_a   1.000
_cell.length_b   1.000
_cell.length_c   1.000
_cell.angle_alpha   90.00
_cell.angle_beta   90.00
_cell.angle_gamma   90.00
#
_symmetry.space_group_name_H-M   'P 1'
#
loop_
_entity.id
_entity.type
_entity.pdbx_description
1 polymer ?
#
loop_
_entity_poly.entity_id
_entity_poly.type
_entity_poly.pdbx_seq_one_letter_code
_entity_poly.pdbx_strand_id
1 'polypeptide(L)'
;MTANGKGATASVRRLGVARQVAIEIRKGRRKRLWLICAAMLGVLLLWFGYQSARQVEVTSDYRVLLYSLPTVNAVFLPLLSAVVTSTVCDVENRANMWKQLLTMERAEDLFCAKWLTCALVLAAVVTAEVTGASAIGGALGFQAVPASEGLVLWVSTLAVCLFVATVVECLCLFVANQFVPLVVGVALSFLGLFSMYLPAYVSVFVPSSYFGLLSTVGMSYDSATEVITWSTVAWPVGYFAVIVLVTVAAFALSLRAFARKEL
;
A
#
# COMPACT_ATOMS: atom_id res chain seq x y z
N MET A 1 17.80 50.34 -39.95
CA MET A 1 16.95 49.15 -40.04
C MET A 1 17.20 48.27 -38.81
N THR A 2 16.40 48.44 -37.79
CA THR A 2 16.52 47.71 -36.52
C THR A 2 15.53 46.56 -36.56
N ALA A 3 16.05 45.34 -36.70
CA ALA A 3 15.25 44.12 -36.64
C ALA A 3 14.85 43.83 -35.17
N ASN A 4 13.59 44.02 -34.88
CA ASN A 4 12.97 43.79 -33.60
C ASN A 4 12.67 42.28 -33.43
N GLY A 5 13.66 41.52 -32.95
CA GLY A 5 13.53 40.10 -32.61
C GLY A 5 12.68 39.92 -31.36
N LYS A 6 11.36 39.90 -31.48
CA LYS A 6 10.47 39.38 -30.43
C LYS A 6 10.74 37.90 -30.26
N GLY A 7 11.58 37.55 -29.28
CA GLY A 7 11.72 36.20 -28.81
C GLY A 7 10.36 35.72 -28.26
N ALA A 8 9.67 34.91 -29.02
CA ALA A 8 8.50 34.17 -28.53
C ALA A 8 8.98 33.19 -27.48
N THR A 9 8.90 33.57 -26.23
CA THR A 9 8.96 32.63 -25.10
C THR A 9 7.75 31.70 -25.23
N ALA A 10 7.98 30.56 -25.88
CA ALA A 10 6.99 29.48 -25.89
C ALA A 10 6.68 29.14 -24.43
N SER A 11 5.50 29.51 -23.96
CA SER A 11 5.03 29.12 -22.64
C SER A 11 4.92 27.58 -22.67
N VAL A 12 5.87 26.90 -22.02
CA VAL A 12 5.81 25.46 -21.83
C VAL A 12 4.48 25.16 -21.13
N ARG A 13 3.55 24.59 -21.87
CA ARG A 13 2.21 24.27 -21.40
C ARG A 13 2.36 23.16 -20.35
N ARG A 14 2.35 23.55 -19.09
CA ARG A 14 2.49 22.63 -17.95
C ARG A 14 1.42 21.56 -18.02
N LEU A 15 1.83 20.30 -17.89
CA LEU A 15 0.91 19.17 -17.84
C LEU A 15 0.23 19.15 -16.46
N GLY A 16 -1.10 19.15 -16.44
CA GLY A 16 -1.82 18.97 -15.17
C GLY A 16 -1.55 17.58 -14.56
N VAL A 17 -1.60 17.48 -13.23
CA VAL A 17 -1.34 16.23 -12.46
C VAL A 17 -2.13 15.03 -13.01
N ALA A 18 -3.40 15.23 -13.38
CA ALA A 18 -4.22 14.14 -13.95
C ALA A 18 -3.63 13.56 -15.25
N ARG A 19 -3.05 14.39 -16.11
CA ARG A 19 -2.41 13.95 -17.35
C ARG A 19 -1.09 13.23 -17.07
N GLN A 20 -0.35 13.68 -16.07
CA GLN A 20 0.87 13.01 -15.61
C GLN A 20 0.55 11.62 -15.06
N VAL A 21 -0.48 11.47 -14.21
CA VAL A 21 -0.98 10.19 -13.70
C VAL A 21 -1.34 9.23 -14.85
N ALA A 22 -2.06 9.73 -15.87
CA ALA A 22 -2.41 8.91 -17.03
C ALA A 22 -1.16 8.40 -17.79
N ILE A 23 -0.11 9.23 -17.88
CA ILE A 23 1.18 8.84 -18.48
C ILE A 23 1.87 7.78 -17.62
N GLU A 24 1.91 7.95 -16.30
CA GLU A 24 2.52 7.00 -15.37
C GLU A 24 1.82 5.62 -15.41
N ILE A 25 0.49 5.59 -15.41
CA ILE A 25 -0.29 4.35 -15.59
C ILE A 25 0.07 3.67 -16.91
N ARG A 26 0.23 4.44 -18.00
CA ARG A 26 0.61 3.90 -19.30
C ARG A 26 2.03 3.32 -19.31
N LYS A 27 2.97 3.95 -18.60
CA LYS A 27 4.33 3.42 -18.37
C LYS A 27 4.29 2.11 -17.61
N GLY A 28 3.49 2.06 -16.52
CA GLY A 28 3.31 0.85 -15.69
C GLY A 28 2.78 -0.34 -16.48
N ARG A 29 1.85 -0.10 -17.44
CA ARG A 29 1.37 -1.16 -18.35
C ARG A 29 2.49 -1.76 -19.21
N ARG A 30 3.42 -0.95 -19.71
CA ARG A 30 4.57 -1.43 -20.50
C ARG A 30 5.55 -2.26 -19.65
N LYS A 31 5.69 -1.97 -18.36
CA LYS A 31 6.53 -2.71 -17.42
C LYS A 31 5.87 -3.98 -16.86
N ARG A 32 4.69 -4.33 -17.35
CA ARG A 32 3.91 -5.48 -16.87
C ARG A 32 3.61 -5.41 -15.36
N LEU A 33 3.50 -4.20 -14.81
CA LEU A 33 3.22 -3.98 -13.38
C LEU A 33 1.99 -4.75 -12.93
N TRP A 34 0.94 -4.78 -13.77
CA TRP A 34 -0.29 -5.51 -13.50
C TRP A 34 -0.10 -7.02 -13.38
N LEU A 35 0.84 -7.60 -14.15
CA LEU A 35 1.18 -9.02 -14.02
C LEU A 35 1.87 -9.31 -12.69
N ILE A 36 2.75 -8.43 -12.25
CA ILE A 36 3.44 -8.55 -10.96
C ILE A 36 2.40 -8.46 -9.83
N CYS A 37 1.52 -7.45 -9.87
CA CYS A 37 0.45 -7.30 -8.89
C CYS A 37 -0.48 -8.52 -8.89
N ALA A 38 -0.90 -9.01 -10.06
CA ALA A 38 -1.77 -10.18 -10.18
C ALA A 38 -1.09 -11.46 -9.66
N ALA A 39 0.20 -11.65 -9.93
CA ALA A 39 0.95 -12.81 -9.44
C ALA A 39 1.08 -12.78 -7.91
N MET A 40 1.47 -11.63 -7.34
CA MET A 40 1.60 -11.49 -5.89
C MET A 40 0.24 -11.62 -5.18
N LEU A 41 -0.80 -11.00 -5.72
CA LEU A 41 -2.17 -11.13 -5.23
C LEU A 41 -2.66 -12.57 -5.33
N GLY A 42 -2.37 -13.26 -6.44
CA GLY A 42 -2.68 -14.66 -6.62
C GLY A 42 -2.05 -15.55 -5.54
N VAL A 43 -0.76 -15.34 -5.23
CA VAL A 43 -0.07 -16.07 -4.16
C VAL A 43 -0.71 -15.77 -2.80
N LEU A 44 -1.03 -14.48 -2.51
CA LEU A 44 -1.70 -14.08 -1.28
C LEU A 44 -3.06 -14.78 -1.14
N LEU A 45 -3.90 -14.73 -2.17
CA LEU A 45 -5.24 -15.33 -2.15
C LEU A 45 -5.19 -16.86 -2.09
N LEU A 46 -4.22 -17.50 -2.73
CA LEU A 46 -3.99 -18.95 -2.61
C LEU A 46 -3.61 -19.34 -1.18
N TRP A 47 -2.69 -18.59 -0.57
CA TRP A 47 -2.31 -18.83 0.82
C TRP A 47 -3.48 -18.62 1.78
N PHE A 48 -4.22 -17.51 1.61
CA PHE A 48 -5.43 -17.23 2.38
C PHE A 48 -6.48 -18.31 2.22
N GLY A 49 -6.74 -18.75 0.98
CA GLY A 49 -7.70 -19.82 0.68
C GLY A 49 -7.30 -21.15 1.31
N TYR A 50 -6.01 -21.50 1.28
CA TYR A 50 -5.50 -22.71 1.92
C TYR A 50 -5.69 -22.68 3.44
N GLN A 51 -5.40 -21.54 4.09
CA GLN A 51 -5.65 -21.38 5.53
C GLN A 51 -7.15 -21.47 5.84
N SER A 52 -7.98 -20.77 5.08
CA SER A 52 -9.43 -20.73 5.29
C SER A 52 -10.08 -22.09 5.10
N ALA A 53 -9.61 -22.89 4.14
CA ALA A 53 -10.11 -24.25 3.90
C ALA A 53 -9.90 -25.19 5.10
N ARG A 54 -8.84 -24.96 5.89
CA ARG A 54 -8.62 -25.71 7.13
C ARG A 54 -9.50 -25.24 8.30
N GLN A 55 -9.84 -23.97 8.29
CA GLN A 55 -10.61 -23.35 9.39
C GLN A 55 -12.12 -23.61 9.24
N VAL A 56 -12.62 -23.79 8.01
CA VAL A 56 -14.04 -24.05 7.78
C VAL A 56 -14.52 -25.37 8.38
N GLU A 57 -13.62 -26.35 8.56
CA GLU A 57 -13.90 -27.61 9.23
C GLU A 57 -14.25 -27.42 10.72
N VAL A 58 -13.78 -26.31 11.32
CA VAL A 58 -13.99 -25.99 12.74
C VAL A 58 -15.14 -24.99 12.92
N THR A 59 -15.24 -24.01 12.03
CA THR A 59 -16.29 -22.97 12.11
C THR A 59 -16.56 -22.32 10.77
N SER A 60 -17.81 -21.96 10.51
CA SER A 60 -18.24 -21.22 9.32
C SER A 60 -18.45 -19.73 9.57
N ASP A 61 -17.98 -19.19 10.71
CA ASP A 61 -18.11 -17.77 11.05
C ASP A 61 -17.20 -16.90 10.17
N TYR A 62 -17.74 -15.86 9.52
CA TYR A 62 -17.00 -14.91 8.71
C TYR A 62 -15.89 -14.16 9.47
N ARG A 63 -16.01 -14.06 10.81
CA ARG A 63 -15.02 -13.39 11.67
C ARG A 63 -13.64 -14.03 11.55
N VAL A 64 -13.59 -15.32 11.31
CA VAL A 64 -12.33 -16.03 11.07
C VAL A 64 -11.61 -15.50 9.82
N LEU A 65 -12.36 -15.17 8.76
CA LEU A 65 -11.78 -14.57 7.55
C LEU A 65 -11.22 -13.17 7.82
N LEU A 66 -11.97 -12.35 8.58
CA LEU A 66 -11.55 -10.99 8.94
C LEU A 66 -10.38 -10.97 9.92
N TYR A 67 -10.15 -12.03 10.68
CA TYR A 67 -8.99 -12.16 11.56
C TYR A 67 -7.76 -12.67 10.80
N SER A 68 -7.93 -13.64 9.91
CA SER A 68 -6.81 -14.27 9.19
C SER A 68 -6.24 -13.40 8.07
N LEU A 69 -7.08 -12.61 7.38
CA LEU A 69 -6.64 -11.79 6.24
C LEU A 69 -5.62 -10.72 6.64
N PRO A 70 -5.78 -9.93 7.73
CA PRO A 70 -4.75 -9.01 8.22
C PRO A 70 -3.40 -9.64 8.49
N THR A 71 -3.37 -10.90 8.95
CA THR A 71 -2.12 -11.64 9.19
C THR A 71 -1.38 -11.91 7.88
N VAL A 72 -2.10 -12.35 6.85
CA VAL A 72 -1.53 -12.57 5.53
C VAL A 72 -1.09 -11.25 4.90
N ASN A 73 -1.88 -10.18 5.10
CA ASN A 73 -1.60 -8.84 4.62
C ASN A 73 -0.31 -8.25 5.19
N ALA A 74 -0.05 -8.46 6.47
CA ALA A 74 1.17 -7.99 7.12
C ALA A 74 2.45 -8.53 6.46
N VAL A 75 2.37 -9.70 5.82
CA VAL A 75 3.49 -10.32 5.10
C VAL A 75 3.57 -9.86 3.65
N PHE A 76 2.47 -9.90 2.92
CA PHE A 76 2.49 -9.72 1.46
C PHE A 76 2.35 -8.27 1.01
N LEU A 77 1.49 -7.48 1.65
CA LEU A 77 1.16 -6.14 1.18
C LEU A 77 2.28 -5.10 1.34
N PRO A 78 3.12 -5.11 2.39
CA PRO A 78 4.27 -4.20 2.45
C PRO A 78 5.24 -4.44 1.30
N LEU A 79 5.53 -5.72 0.98
CA LEU A 79 6.38 -6.08 -0.13
C LEU A 79 5.75 -5.67 -1.47
N LEU A 80 4.46 -5.95 -1.66
CA LEU A 80 3.74 -5.55 -2.87
C LEU A 80 3.72 -4.03 -3.05
N SER A 81 3.46 -3.28 -1.98
CA SER A 81 3.49 -1.82 -1.99
C SER A 81 4.87 -1.28 -2.37
N ALA A 82 5.94 -1.90 -1.84
CA ALA A 82 7.31 -1.53 -2.17
C ALA A 82 7.65 -1.84 -3.64
N VAL A 83 7.22 -2.99 -4.16
CA VAL A 83 7.42 -3.37 -5.57
C VAL A 83 6.66 -2.43 -6.51
N VAL A 84 5.41 -2.10 -6.21
CA VAL A 84 4.61 -1.15 -7.01
C VAL A 84 5.30 0.20 -7.05
N THR A 85 5.62 0.76 -5.88
CA THR A 85 6.20 2.11 -5.78
C THR A 85 7.58 2.18 -6.39
N SER A 86 8.46 1.21 -6.12
CA SER A 86 9.79 1.17 -6.72
C SER A 86 9.73 1.04 -8.25
N THR A 87 8.78 0.27 -8.78
CA THR A 87 8.59 0.11 -10.23
C THR A 87 8.11 1.40 -10.90
N VAL A 88 7.23 2.17 -10.24
CA VAL A 88 6.77 3.48 -10.72
C VAL A 88 7.92 4.50 -10.71
N CYS A 89 8.76 4.49 -9.68
CA CYS A 89 9.89 5.43 -9.55
C CYS A 89 11.12 5.05 -10.39
N ASP A 90 11.31 3.76 -10.72
CA ASP A 90 12.51 3.24 -11.39
C ASP A 90 12.71 3.75 -12.83
N VAL A 91 11.67 4.20 -13.50
CA VAL A 91 11.76 4.67 -14.88
C VAL A 91 12.74 5.84 -15.03
N GLU A 92 12.61 6.79 -14.12
CA GLU A 92 13.41 8.01 -14.14
C GLU A 92 14.79 7.78 -13.54
N ASN A 93 14.91 6.89 -12.55
CA ASN A 93 16.19 6.52 -11.95
C ASN A 93 17.14 5.88 -12.98
N ARG A 94 16.65 4.89 -13.75
CA ARG A 94 17.46 4.20 -14.77
C ARG A 94 17.86 5.11 -15.92
N ALA A 95 17.01 6.04 -16.31
CA ALA A 95 17.25 6.93 -17.43
C ALA A 95 18.06 8.18 -17.05
N ASN A 96 18.40 8.39 -15.77
CA ASN A 96 19.00 9.63 -15.25
C ASN A 96 18.24 10.89 -15.67
N MET A 97 16.91 10.75 -15.86
CA MET A 97 16.06 11.78 -16.44
C MET A 97 15.57 12.82 -15.44
N TRP A 98 15.88 12.68 -14.16
CA TRP A 98 15.41 13.60 -13.12
C TRP A 98 15.75 15.05 -13.43
N LYS A 99 16.99 15.32 -13.87
CA LYS A 99 17.42 16.67 -14.23
C LYS A 99 16.61 17.26 -15.39
N GLN A 100 16.30 16.45 -16.41
CA GLN A 100 15.52 16.90 -17.56
C GLN A 100 14.05 17.11 -17.20
N LEU A 101 13.46 16.23 -16.38
CA LEU A 101 12.07 16.36 -15.94
C LEU A 101 11.86 17.60 -15.07
N LEU A 102 12.80 17.90 -14.17
CA LEU A 102 12.70 19.06 -13.29
C LEU A 102 12.93 20.41 -14.00
N THR A 103 13.52 20.41 -15.21
CA THR A 103 13.53 21.61 -16.04
C THR A 103 12.21 21.85 -16.76
N MET A 104 11.39 20.81 -16.93
CA MET A 104 10.12 20.89 -17.68
C MET A 104 8.89 20.96 -16.76
N GLU A 105 8.95 20.34 -15.58
CA GLU A 105 7.84 20.20 -14.65
C GLU A 105 8.26 20.59 -13.22
N ARG A 106 7.27 20.95 -12.38
CA ARG A 106 7.54 21.19 -10.95
C ARG A 106 7.81 19.87 -10.24
N ALA A 107 8.79 19.87 -9.37
CA ALA A 107 9.09 18.72 -8.52
C ALA A 107 7.86 18.22 -7.73
N GLU A 108 7.06 19.15 -7.23
CA GLU A 108 5.84 18.88 -6.47
C GLU A 108 4.79 18.14 -7.29
N ASP A 109 4.53 18.60 -8.54
CA ASP A 109 3.54 17.98 -9.43
C ASP A 109 3.95 16.55 -9.80
N LEU A 110 5.23 16.34 -10.06
CA LEU A 110 5.80 15.04 -10.40
C LEU A 110 5.70 14.06 -9.22
N PHE A 111 6.06 14.51 -8.02
CA PHE A 111 5.93 13.71 -6.80
C PHE A 111 4.48 13.31 -6.55
N CYS A 112 3.57 14.29 -6.54
CA CYS A 112 2.15 14.03 -6.34
C CYS A 112 1.56 13.08 -7.40
N ALA A 113 1.96 13.22 -8.66
CA ALA A 113 1.48 12.34 -9.73
C ALA A 113 1.93 10.89 -9.55
N LYS A 114 3.18 10.66 -9.11
CA LYS A 114 3.69 9.32 -8.82
C LYS A 114 2.99 8.70 -7.62
N TRP A 115 2.90 9.45 -6.52
CA TRP A 115 2.18 8.99 -5.33
C TRP A 115 0.73 8.62 -5.64
N LEU A 116 0.02 9.49 -6.38
CA LEU A 116 -1.38 9.23 -6.76
C LEU A 116 -1.49 8.01 -7.68
N THR A 117 -0.53 7.79 -8.56
CA THR A 117 -0.48 6.58 -9.39
C THR A 117 -0.31 5.32 -8.53
N CYS A 118 0.61 5.34 -7.57
CA CYS A 118 0.78 4.24 -6.61
C CYS A 118 -0.50 4.01 -5.80
N ALA A 119 -1.13 5.08 -5.30
CA ALA A 119 -2.38 5.01 -4.56
C ALA A 119 -3.52 4.37 -5.37
N LEU A 120 -3.68 4.72 -6.64
CA LEU A 120 -4.69 4.13 -7.52
C LEU A 120 -4.43 2.64 -7.79
N VAL A 121 -3.18 2.27 -8.03
CA VAL A 121 -2.81 0.85 -8.23
C VAL A 121 -3.05 0.04 -6.97
N LEU A 122 -2.62 0.54 -5.81
CA LEU A 122 -2.82 -0.13 -4.53
C LEU A 122 -4.30 -0.22 -4.15
N ALA A 123 -5.10 0.83 -4.41
CA ALA A 123 -6.54 0.77 -4.22
C ALA A 123 -7.19 -0.32 -5.07
N ALA A 124 -6.79 -0.46 -6.34
CA ALA A 124 -7.27 -1.54 -7.20
C ALA A 124 -6.85 -2.92 -6.68
N VAL A 125 -5.62 -3.07 -6.19
CA VAL A 125 -5.12 -4.33 -5.61
C VAL A 125 -5.90 -4.70 -4.34
N VAL A 126 -6.06 -3.76 -3.40
CA VAL A 126 -6.80 -3.99 -2.14
C VAL A 126 -8.28 -4.29 -2.43
N THR A 127 -8.86 -3.63 -3.46
CA THR A 127 -10.23 -3.97 -3.88
C THR A 127 -10.33 -5.41 -4.40
N ALA A 128 -9.40 -5.81 -5.25
CA ALA A 128 -9.35 -7.17 -5.78
C ALA A 128 -9.05 -8.21 -4.69
N GLU A 129 -8.25 -7.85 -3.69
CA GLU A 129 -7.94 -8.67 -2.52
C GLU A 129 -9.19 -8.90 -1.66
N VAL A 130 -9.85 -7.84 -1.19
CA VAL A 130 -11.02 -7.95 -0.31
C VAL A 130 -12.17 -8.67 -1.01
N THR A 131 -12.41 -8.37 -2.30
CA THR A 131 -13.44 -9.06 -3.08
C THR A 131 -13.07 -10.52 -3.34
N GLY A 132 -11.81 -10.79 -3.65
CA GLY A 132 -11.30 -12.16 -3.85
C GLY A 132 -11.36 -13.00 -2.58
N ALA A 133 -10.96 -12.43 -1.44
CA ALA A 133 -11.05 -13.11 -0.15
C ALA A 133 -12.50 -13.41 0.25
N SER A 134 -13.42 -12.46 0.02
CA SER A 134 -14.87 -12.66 0.27
C SER A 134 -15.44 -13.74 -0.64
N ALA A 135 -15.05 -13.78 -1.92
CA ALA A 135 -15.46 -14.81 -2.86
C ALA A 135 -14.96 -16.21 -2.48
N ILE A 136 -13.68 -16.32 -2.06
CA ILE A 136 -13.09 -17.56 -1.56
C ILE A 136 -13.83 -18.02 -0.30
N GLY A 137 -14.09 -17.13 0.65
CA GLY A 137 -14.84 -17.45 1.87
C GLY A 137 -16.24 -17.98 1.56
N GLY A 138 -16.98 -17.32 0.66
CA GLY A 138 -18.29 -17.77 0.22
C GLY A 138 -18.25 -19.14 -0.49
N ALA A 139 -17.24 -19.39 -1.33
CA ALA A 139 -17.05 -20.67 -2.01
C ALA A 139 -16.71 -21.82 -1.06
N LEU A 140 -16.03 -21.52 0.05
CA LEU A 140 -15.72 -22.49 1.10
C LEU A 140 -16.88 -22.75 2.08
N GLY A 141 -17.95 -21.94 2.05
CA GLY A 141 -19.12 -22.10 2.91
C GLY A 141 -19.11 -21.24 4.17
N PHE A 142 -18.24 -20.23 4.28
CA PHE A 142 -18.33 -19.24 5.35
C PHE A 142 -19.54 -18.33 5.17
N GLN A 143 -20.02 -17.80 6.29
CA GLN A 143 -21.04 -16.75 6.28
C GLN A 143 -20.56 -15.52 5.51
N ALA A 144 -21.49 -14.82 4.86
CA ALA A 144 -21.17 -13.62 4.11
C ALA A 144 -20.62 -12.52 5.02
N VAL A 145 -19.49 -11.91 4.62
CA VAL A 145 -18.92 -10.76 5.33
C VAL A 145 -19.84 -9.56 5.17
N PRO A 146 -20.28 -8.91 6.27
CA PRO A 146 -21.07 -7.69 6.19
C PRO A 146 -20.33 -6.59 5.41
N ALA A 147 -21.03 -5.84 4.56
CA ALA A 147 -20.41 -4.82 3.73
C ALA A 147 -19.70 -3.73 4.55
N SER A 148 -20.22 -3.40 5.74
CA SER A 148 -19.58 -2.46 6.67
C SER A 148 -18.21 -2.94 7.14
N GLU A 149 -18.10 -4.22 7.51
CA GLU A 149 -16.83 -4.82 7.96
C GLU A 149 -15.83 -4.92 6.79
N GLY A 150 -16.30 -5.31 5.62
CA GLY A 150 -15.50 -5.33 4.40
C GLY A 150 -14.96 -3.94 4.03
N LEU A 151 -15.76 -2.88 4.19
CA LEU A 151 -15.35 -1.51 3.95
C LEU A 151 -14.29 -1.04 4.97
N VAL A 152 -14.49 -1.35 6.25
CA VAL A 152 -13.51 -1.02 7.30
C VAL A 152 -12.18 -1.73 7.04
N LEU A 153 -12.22 -3.01 6.69
CA LEU A 153 -11.03 -3.76 6.31
C LEU A 153 -10.33 -3.13 5.10
N TRP A 154 -11.07 -2.76 4.06
CA TRP A 154 -10.54 -2.12 2.87
C TRP A 154 -9.86 -0.78 3.18
N VAL A 155 -10.53 0.11 3.94
CA VAL A 155 -9.98 1.42 4.33
C VAL A 155 -8.72 1.26 5.18
N SER A 156 -8.75 0.36 6.15
CA SER A 156 -7.63 0.08 7.04
C SER A 156 -6.43 -0.46 6.28
N THR A 157 -6.64 -1.46 5.44
CA THR A 157 -5.60 -2.07 4.61
C THR A 157 -4.98 -1.06 3.65
N LEU A 158 -5.80 -0.27 2.96
CA LEU A 158 -5.32 0.76 2.04
C LEU A 158 -4.49 1.82 2.76
N ALA A 159 -4.90 2.28 3.95
CA ALA A 159 -4.15 3.27 4.72
C ALA A 159 -2.72 2.80 5.04
N VAL A 160 -2.56 1.54 5.45
CA VAL A 160 -1.23 0.95 5.72
C VAL A 160 -0.41 0.82 4.44
N CYS A 161 -1.01 0.37 3.34
CA CYS A 161 -0.34 0.30 2.03
C CYS A 161 0.15 1.68 1.56
N LEU A 162 -0.66 2.73 1.74
CA LEU A 162 -0.29 4.10 1.38
C LEU A 162 0.84 4.64 2.25
N PHE A 163 0.88 4.29 3.53
CA PHE A 163 2.02 4.61 4.37
C PHE A 163 3.31 4.00 3.83
N VAL A 164 3.31 2.68 3.57
CA VAL A 164 4.47 1.98 3.02
C VAL A 164 4.88 2.57 1.67
N ALA A 165 3.93 2.85 0.78
CA ALA A 165 4.19 3.49 -0.51
C ALA A 165 4.85 4.86 -0.33
N THR A 166 4.41 5.68 0.62
CA THR A 166 4.99 7.00 0.90
C THR A 166 6.45 6.89 1.35
N VAL A 167 6.74 5.97 2.26
CA VAL A 167 8.12 5.72 2.74
C VAL A 167 9.01 5.24 1.60
N VAL A 168 8.53 4.29 0.81
CA VAL A 168 9.28 3.72 -0.32
C VAL A 168 9.49 4.76 -1.42
N GLU A 169 8.51 5.60 -1.73
CA GLU A 169 8.67 6.69 -2.70
C GLU A 169 9.74 7.68 -2.26
N CYS A 170 9.72 8.06 -0.97
CA CYS A 170 10.76 8.89 -0.39
C CYS A 170 12.15 8.27 -0.60
N LEU A 171 12.30 6.98 -0.30
CA LEU A 171 13.57 6.27 -0.49
C LEU A 171 14.00 6.24 -1.96
N CYS A 172 13.10 5.99 -2.89
CA CYS A 172 13.38 5.98 -4.32
C CYS A 172 13.89 7.33 -4.85
N LEU A 173 13.47 8.44 -4.23
CA LEU A 173 13.90 9.77 -4.63
C LEU A 173 15.28 10.17 -4.09
N PHE A 174 15.63 9.66 -2.91
CA PHE A 174 16.90 10.02 -2.26
C PHE A 174 18.01 9.00 -2.49
N VAL A 175 17.67 7.73 -2.76
CA VAL A 175 18.63 6.65 -2.94
C VAL A 175 18.58 6.17 -4.40
N ALA A 176 19.71 6.29 -5.10
CA ALA A 176 19.82 5.84 -6.49
C ALA A 176 19.77 4.31 -6.65
N ASN A 177 20.01 3.56 -5.57
CA ASN A 177 20.02 2.09 -5.60
C ASN A 177 18.61 1.53 -5.43
N GLN A 178 18.08 0.91 -6.46
CA GLN A 178 16.75 0.30 -6.51
C GLN A 178 16.56 -0.87 -5.52
N PHE A 179 17.64 -1.49 -5.06
CA PHE A 179 17.56 -2.56 -4.07
C PHE A 179 17.11 -2.08 -2.69
N VAL A 180 17.47 -0.85 -2.31
CA VAL A 180 17.16 -0.32 -0.97
C VAL A 180 15.65 -0.25 -0.69
N PRO A 181 14.80 0.31 -1.56
CA PRO A 181 13.36 0.30 -1.38
C PRO A 181 12.75 -1.11 -1.25
N LEU A 182 13.27 -2.08 -2.02
CA LEU A 182 12.79 -3.47 -1.96
C LEU A 182 13.19 -4.15 -0.64
N VAL A 183 14.44 -3.95 -0.19
CA VAL A 183 14.91 -4.46 1.10
C VAL A 183 14.07 -3.90 2.25
N VAL A 184 13.73 -2.61 2.21
CA VAL A 184 12.83 -2.00 3.19
C VAL A 184 11.44 -2.64 3.15
N GLY A 185 10.89 -2.91 1.97
CA GLY A 185 9.62 -3.63 1.81
C GLY A 185 9.65 -5.02 2.44
N VAL A 186 10.72 -5.80 2.19
CA VAL A 186 10.94 -7.11 2.81
C VAL A 186 11.07 -6.98 4.33
N ALA A 187 11.86 -6.04 4.82
CA ALA A 187 12.03 -5.80 6.25
C ALA A 187 10.70 -5.45 6.94
N LEU A 188 9.88 -4.57 6.32
CA LEU A 188 8.55 -4.24 6.82
C LEU A 188 7.61 -5.45 6.84
N SER A 189 7.69 -6.36 5.86
CA SER A 189 6.92 -7.60 5.84
C SER A 189 7.30 -8.51 7.01
N PHE A 190 8.57 -8.71 7.27
CA PHE A 190 9.03 -9.50 8.43
C PHE A 190 8.67 -8.83 9.75
N LEU A 191 8.88 -7.53 9.89
CA LEU A 191 8.50 -6.79 11.08
C LEU A 191 6.98 -6.86 11.33
N GLY A 192 6.15 -6.82 10.28
CA GLY A 192 4.71 -6.99 10.36
C GLY A 192 4.33 -8.35 10.91
N LEU A 193 4.92 -9.41 10.39
CA LEU A 193 4.68 -10.77 10.87
C LEU A 193 5.05 -10.94 12.35
N PHE A 194 6.26 -10.51 12.72
CA PHE A 194 6.73 -10.66 14.10
C PHE A 194 6.00 -9.76 15.09
N SER A 195 5.51 -8.60 14.64
CA SER A 195 4.79 -7.66 15.50
C SER A 195 3.48 -8.20 16.05
N MET A 196 2.90 -9.22 15.40
CA MET A 196 1.68 -9.89 15.90
C MET A 196 1.90 -10.66 17.21
N TYR A 197 3.16 -11.00 17.49
CA TYR A 197 3.55 -11.66 18.75
C TYR A 197 4.00 -10.66 19.82
N LEU A 198 4.09 -9.36 19.47
CA LEU A 198 4.51 -8.33 20.40
C LEU A 198 3.30 -7.72 21.13
N PRO A 199 3.49 -7.22 22.35
CA PRO A 199 2.46 -6.44 23.04
C PRO A 199 2.07 -5.19 22.22
N ALA A 200 0.80 -4.81 22.29
CA ALA A 200 0.24 -3.70 21.49
C ALA A 200 1.03 -2.38 21.62
N TYR A 201 1.56 -2.08 22.81
CA TYR A 201 2.36 -0.86 23.04
C TYR A 201 3.70 -0.84 22.31
N VAL A 202 4.24 -2.00 21.91
CA VAL A 202 5.45 -2.10 21.06
C VAL A 202 5.04 -2.11 19.59
N SER A 203 3.97 -2.84 19.27
CA SER A 203 3.48 -2.98 17.90
C SER A 203 3.09 -1.65 17.26
N VAL A 204 2.63 -0.66 18.05
CA VAL A 204 2.29 0.69 17.54
C VAL A 204 3.45 1.37 16.81
N PHE A 205 4.70 1.05 17.15
CA PHE A 205 5.87 1.63 16.48
C PHE A 205 6.23 0.93 15.16
N VAL A 206 5.62 -0.21 14.87
CA VAL A 206 5.85 -0.98 13.65
C VAL A 206 4.74 -0.69 12.65
N PRO A 207 5.03 -0.03 11.51
CA PRO A 207 3.97 0.37 10.57
C PRO A 207 3.16 -0.79 10.02
N SER A 208 3.80 -1.91 9.72
CA SER A 208 3.12 -3.10 9.17
C SER A 208 2.26 -3.82 10.19
N SER A 209 2.41 -3.57 11.51
CA SER A 209 1.54 -4.13 12.54
C SER A 209 0.12 -3.57 12.49
N TYR A 210 -0.05 -2.40 11.87
CA TYR A 210 -1.36 -1.76 11.76
C TYR A 210 -2.36 -2.59 10.94
N PHE A 211 -1.92 -3.55 10.13
CA PHE A 211 -2.84 -4.52 9.53
C PHE A 211 -3.60 -5.30 10.61
N GLY A 212 -2.93 -5.75 11.67
CA GLY A 212 -3.55 -6.43 12.80
C GLY A 212 -4.19 -5.48 13.81
N LEU A 213 -3.53 -4.35 14.13
CA LEU A 213 -4.03 -3.37 15.12
C LEU A 213 -5.34 -2.70 14.69
N LEU A 214 -5.62 -2.62 13.39
CA LEU A 214 -6.86 -2.06 12.84
C LEU A 214 -7.96 -3.11 12.61
N SER A 215 -7.73 -4.35 13.02
CA SER A 215 -8.72 -5.42 12.94
C SER A 215 -9.94 -5.12 13.82
N THR A 216 -11.12 -5.43 13.29
CA THR A 216 -12.41 -5.35 14.01
C THR A 216 -12.79 -6.67 14.67
N VAL A 217 -11.91 -7.67 14.60
CA VAL A 217 -12.16 -8.99 15.20
C VAL A 217 -11.05 -9.33 16.18
N GLY A 218 -11.46 -9.71 17.37
CA GLY A 218 -10.60 -10.25 18.42
C GLY A 218 -10.77 -11.76 18.55
N MET A 219 -9.68 -12.45 18.87
CA MET A 219 -9.67 -13.86 19.22
C MET A 219 -9.40 -13.99 20.72
N SER A 220 -10.23 -14.74 21.42
CA SER A 220 -10.01 -15.14 22.81
C SER A 220 -9.92 -16.66 22.89
N TYR A 221 -8.86 -17.15 23.52
CA TYR A 221 -8.67 -18.57 23.80
C TYR A 221 -8.89 -18.83 25.29
N ASP A 222 -9.87 -19.68 25.58
CA ASP A 222 -10.12 -20.14 26.97
C ASP A 222 -9.33 -21.44 27.19
N SER A 223 -8.32 -21.36 28.03
CA SER A 223 -7.46 -22.50 28.37
C SER A 223 -8.14 -23.59 29.18
N ALA A 224 -9.29 -23.30 29.83
CA ALA A 224 -10.03 -24.28 30.62
C ALA A 224 -10.94 -25.15 29.75
N THR A 225 -11.49 -24.56 28.69
CA THR A 225 -12.45 -25.26 27.79
C THR A 225 -11.83 -25.61 26.45
N GLU A 226 -10.60 -25.17 26.16
CA GLU A 226 -9.89 -25.27 24.86
C GLU A 226 -10.68 -24.67 23.69
N VAL A 227 -11.62 -23.78 23.97
CA VAL A 227 -12.50 -23.16 22.96
C VAL A 227 -11.94 -21.81 22.51
N ILE A 228 -11.86 -21.64 21.19
CA ILE A 228 -11.57 -20.34 20.56
C ILE A 228 -12.89 -19.61 20.32
N THR A 229 -13.01 -18.40 20.88
CA THR A 229 -14.17 -17.54 20.66
C THR A 229 -13.78 -16.32 19.86
N TRP A 230 -14.59 -15.99 18.87
CA TRP A 230 -14.42 -14.83 18.01
C TRP A 230 -15.37 -13.72 18.42
N SER A 231 -14.84 -12.55 18.72
CA SER A 231 -15.62 -11.38 19.12
C SER A 231 -15.40 -10.23 18.16
N THR A 232 -16.46 -9.49 17.87
CA THR A 232 -16.34 -8.20 17.17
C THR A 232 -15.88 -7.13 18.17
N VAL A 233 -14.83 -6.42 17.79
CA VAL A 233 -14.26 -5.30 18.54
C VAL A 233 -14.58 -4.01 17.79
N ALA A 234 -14.85 -2.93 18.52
CA ALA A 234 -15.05 -1.62 17.90
C ALA A 234 -13.80 -1.22 17.10
N TRP A 235 -14.00 -0.66 15.91
CA TRP A 235 -12.89 -0.22 15.06
C TRP A 235 -12.00 0.78 15.82
N PRO A 236 -10.70 0.53 15.92
CA PRO A 236 -9.78 1.35 16.71
C PRO A 236 -9.39 2.64 15.97
N VAL A 237 -10.33 3.59 15.90
CA VAL A 237 -10.20 4.88 15.21
C VAL A 237 -8.94 5.64 15.61
N GLY A 238 -8.50 5.49 16.88
CA GLY A 238 -7.27 6.14 17.37
C GLY A 238 -6.02 5.65 16.61
N TYR A 239 -5.86 4.36 16.43
CA TYR A 239 -4.73 3.82 15.65
C TYR A 239 -4.85 4.18 14.17
N PHE A 240 -6.07 4.19 13.62
CA PHE A 240 -6.29 4.66 12.25
C PHE A 240 -5.88 6.13 12.07
N ALA A 241 -6.26 7.00 12.98
CA ALA A 241 -5.85 8.40 12.95
C ALA A 241 -4.32 8.56 13.03
N VAL A 242 -3.64 7.77 13.86
CA VAL A 242 -2.17 7.78 13.96
C VAL A 242 -1.53 7.43 12.62
N ILE A 243 -1.91 6.31 11.99
CA ILE A 243 -1.27 5.91 10.71
C ILE A 243 -1.54 6.93 9.60
N VAL A 244 -2.73 7.51 9.54
CA VAL A 244 -3.06 8.57 8.57
C VAL A 244 -2.24 9.82 8.82
N LEU A 245 -2.14 10.30 10.06
CA LEU A 245 -1.35 11.47 10.41
C LEU A 245 0.14 11.28 10.10
N VAL A 246 0.69 10.11 10.43
CA VAL A 246 2.09 9.78 10.12
C VAL A 246 2.31 9.71 8.61
N THR A 247 1.36 9.15 7.85
CA THR A 247 1.42 9.12 6.37
C THR A 247 1.43 10.52 5.78
N VAL A 248 0.51 11.39 6.24
CA VAL A 248 0.43 12.79 5.78
C VAL A 248 1.71 13.57 6.15
N ALA A 249 2.22 13.37 7.36
CA ALA A 249 3.47 14.01 7.79
C ALA A 249 4.66 13.54 6.95
N ALA A 250 4.80 12.22 6.74
CA ALA A 250 5.83 11.64 5.89
C ALA A 250 5.75 12.15 4.46
N PHE A 251 4.54 12.22 3.88
CA PHE A 251 4.30 12.78 2.56
C PHE A 251 4.72 14.25 2.47
N ALA A 252 4.28 15.08 3.41
CA ALA A 252 4.60 16.51 3.42
C ALA A 252 6.11 16.78 3.60
N LEU A 253 6.78 16.00 4.46
CA LEU A 253 8.22 16.08 4.65
C LEU A 253 8.98 15.66 3.40
N SER A 254 8.59 14.55 2.77
CA SER A 254 9.19 14.04 1.54
C SER A 254 9.03 15.03 0.39
N LEU A 255 7.84 15.60 0.24
CA LEU A 255 7.55 16.63 -0.77
C LEU A 255 8.43 17.87 -0.59
N ARG A 256 8.54 18.38 0.66
CA ARG A 256 9.41 19.55 0.97
C ARG A 256 10.89 19.24 0.73
N ALA A 257 11.33 18.05 1.14
CA ALA A 257 12.71 17.63 0.96
C ALA A 257 13.05 17.48 -0.53
N PHE A 258 12.13 16.93 -1.33
CA PHE A 258 12.29 16.79 -2.78
C PHE A 258 12.31 18.15 -3.50
N ALA A 259 11.42 19.07 -3.12
CA ALA A 259 11.37 20.41 -3.70
C ALA A 259 12.63 21.25 -3.40
N ARG A 260 13.36 20.93 -2.30
CA ARG A 260 14.63 21.58 -1.93
C ARG A 260 15.88 20.90 -2.48
N LYS A 261 15.73 19.75 -3.10
CA LYS A 261 16.87 19.02 -3.66
C LYS A 261 17.37 19.77 -4.90
N GLU A 262 18.47 20.50 -4.77
CA GLU A 262 19.23 21.03 -5.89
C GLU A 262 19.86 19.83 -6.61
N LEU A 263 19.52 19.65 -7.87
CA LEU A 263 20.00 18.56 -8.73
C LEU A 263 21.10 19.04 -9.67
#